data_71520c07462285e0fe194482da1cd0cf
#
_entry.id   71520c07462285e0fe194482da1cd0cf
#
_cell.length_a   1.000
_cell.length_b   1.000
_cell.length_c   1.000
_cell.angle_alpha   90.00
_cell.angle_beta   90.00
_cell.angle_gamma   90.00
#
_symmetry.space_group_name_H-M   'P 1'
#
loop_
_entity.id
_entity.type
_entity.pdbx_description
1 polymer ?
#
loop_
_entity_poly.entity_id
_entity_poly.type
_entity_poly.pdbx_seq_one_letter_code
_entity_poly.pdbx_strand_id
1 'polypeptide(L)' 'MITEIGIVAGDIWHYLEHHQGTATLDEMVSHIGKSKELIAMGLGWLAREGHVTLGNEDTQYRARLNAL' A
#
# COMPACT_ATOMS: atom_id res chain seq x y z
N MET A 1 -15.30 -7.04 -6.52
CA MET A 1 -13.86 -6.77 -6.73
C MET A 1 -13.46 -5.35 -6.39
N ILE A 2 -14.17 -4.36 -6.93
CA ILE A 2 -13.86 -2.95 -6.62
C ILE A 2 -13.99 -2.70 -5.13
N THR A 3 -15.00 -3.27 -4.49
CA THR A 3 -15.20 -3.11 -3.05
C THR A 3 -14.02 -3.68 -2.26
N GLU A 4 -13.51 -4.85 -2.67
CA GLU A 4 -12.35 -5.43 -2.01
C GLU A 4 -11.12 -4.55 -2.16
N ILE A 5 -10.90 -4.02 -3.36
CA ILE A 5 -9.76 -3.12 -3.60
C ILE A 5 -9.87 -1.89 -2.71
N GLY A 6 -11.06 -1.33 -2.59
CA GLY A 6 -11.29 -0.17 -1.74
C GLY A 6 -11.01 -0.45 -0.27
N ILE A 7 -11.47 -1.61 0.22
CA ILE A 7 -11.22 -2.00 1.62
C ILE A 7 -9.72 -2.18 1.86
N VAL A 8 -9.05 -2.88 0.96
CA VAL A 8 -7.61 -3.12 1.10
C VAL A 8 -6.84 -1.81 0.99
N ALA A 9 -7.24 -0.92 0.09
CA ALA A 9 -6.60 0.39 -0.02
C ALA A 9 -6.71 1.14 1.31
N GLY A 10 -7.87 1.09 1.96
CA GLY A 10 -8.04 1.68 3.29
C GLY A 10 -7.14 1.05 4.32
N ASP A 11 -7.04 -0.28 4.32
CA ASP A 11 -6.15 -1.00 5.24
C ASP A 11 -4.70 -0.60 5.05
N ILE A 12 -4.27 -0.46 3.80
CA ILE A 12 -2.90 -0.06 3.48
C ILE A 12 -2.65 1.37 3.98
N TRP A 13 -3.60 2.27 3.73
CA TRP A 13 -3.46 3.66 4.14
C TRP A 13 -3.31 3.77 5.65
N HIS A 14 -4.17 3.05 6.40
CA HIS A 14 -4.09 3.03 7.87
C HIS A 14 -2.77 2.43 8.35
N TYR A 15 -2.33 1.36 7.72
CA TYR A 15 -1.06 0.74 8.09
C TYR A 15 0.09 1.73 7.91
N LEU A 16 0.14 2.40 6.75
CA LEU A 16 1.20 3.38 6.49
C LEU A 16 1.13 4.53 7.47
N GLU A 17 -0.08 5.00 7.78
CA GLU A 17 -0.24 6.10 8.71
C GLU A 17 0.33 5.78 10.08
N HIS A 18 0.24 4.53 10.52
CA HIS A 18 0.73 4.10 11.82
C HIS A 18 2.18 3.58 11.78
N HIS A 19 2.83 3.63 10.63
CA HIS A 19 4.18 3.13 10.46
C HIS A 19 5.08 4.16 9.81
N GLN A 20 4.93 5.42 10.23
CA GLN A 20 5.76 6.54 9.79
C GLN A 20 5.61 6.85 8.30
N GLY A 21 4.50 6.43 7.72
CA GLY A 21 4.15 6.78 6.35
C GLY A 21 4.87 5.99 5.27
N THR A 22 5.59 4.93 5.62
CA THR A 22 6.34 4.15 4.64
C THR A 22 6.42 2.68 5.03
N ALA A 23 6.41 1.81 4.03
CA ALA A 23 6.56 0.37 4.25
C ALA A 23 6.87 -0.31 2.93
N THR A 24 7.53 -1.47 3.02
CA THR A 24 7.75 -2.29 1.84
C THR A 24 6.50 -3.11 1.53
N LEU A 25 6.41 -3.59 0.29
CA LEU A 25 5.31 -4.46 -0.10
C LEU A 25 5.25 -5.70 0.80
N ASP A 26 6.40 -6.31 1.06
CA ASP A 26 6.45 -7.52 1.88
C ASP A 26 5.97 -7.26 3.31
N GLU A 27 6.33 -6.12 3.88
CA GLU A 27 5.85 -5.74 5.21
C GLU A 27 4.33 -5.63 5.22
N MET A 28 3.76 -5.00 4.20
CA MET A 28 2.32 -4.83 4.13
C MET A 28 1.59 -6.16 3.94
N VAL A 29 2.12 -7.02 3.09
CA VAL A 29 1.54 -8.36 2.89
C VAL A 29 1.54 -9.12 4.22
N SER A 30 2.67 -9.07 4.93
CA SER A 30 2.83 -9.82 6.17
C SER A 30 1.90 -9.32 7.27
N HIS A 31 1.75 -8.01 7.41
CA HIS A 31 1.01 -7.43 8.54
C HIS A 31 -0.48 -7.24 8.25
N ILE A 32 -0.84 -6.98 7.02
CA ILE A 32 -2.26 -6.76 6.68
C ILE A 32 -2.98 -8.10 6.51
N GLY A 33 -2.25 -9.14 6.09
CA GLY A 33 -2.84 -10.48 6.01
C GLY A 33 -3.69 -10.70 4.78
N LYS A 34 -3.44 -9.98 3.71
CA LYS A 34 -4.11 -10.17 2.43
C LYS A 34 -3.12 -10.68 1.40
N SER A 35 -3.61 -11.20 0.28
CA SER A 35 -2.73 -11.71 -0.75
C SER A 35 -1.87 -10.60 -1.34
N LYS A 36 -0.70 -10.97 -1.83
CA LYS A 36 0.22 -10.01 -2.46
C LYS A 36 -0.44 -9.30 -3.63
N GLU A 37 -1.22 -10.05 -4.40
CA GLU A 37 -1.93 -9.48 -5.55
C GLU A 37 -2.92 -8.41 -5.10
N LEU A 38 -3.66 -8.69 -4.04
CA LEU A 38 -4.66 -7.74 -3.57
C LEU A 38 -4.01 -6.48 -2.97
N ILE A 39 -2.92 -6.66 -2.23
CA ILE A 39 -2.15 -5.53 -1.72
C ILE A 39 -1.62 -4.69 -2.89
N ALA A 40 -1.07 -5.35 -3.92
CA ALA A 40 -0.55 -4.63 -5.09
C ALA A 40 -1.64 -3.84 -5.80
N MET A 41 -2.83 -4.43 -5.93
CA MET A 41 -3.96 -3.71 -6.54
C MET A 41 -4.39 -2.50 -5.71
N GLY A 42 -4.42 -2.66 -4.39
CA GLY A 42 -4.74 -1.56 -3.49
C GLY A 42 -3.72 -0.44 -3.55
N LEU A 43 -2.44 -0.79 -3.63
CA LEU A 43 -1.36 0.19 -3.79
C LEU A 43 -1.48 0.94 -5.12
N GLY A 44 -1.78 0.22 -6.20
CA GLY A 44 -2.00 0.86 -7.49
C GLY A 44 -3.14 1.85 -7.46
N TRP A 45 -4.22 1.49 -6.78
CA TRP A 45 -5.36 2.38 -6.60
C TRP A 45 -4.94 3.65 -5.84
N LEU A 46 -4.22 3.49 -4.71
CA LEU A 46 -3.77 4.63 -3.91
C LEU A 46 -2.81 5.51 -4.69
N ALA A 47 -1.94 4.90 -5.48
CA ALA A 47 -1.00 5.66 -6.31
C ALA A 47 -1.73 6.45 -7.39
N ARG A 48 -2.73 5.83 -8.01
CA ARG A 48 -3.54 6.49 -9.04
C ARG A 48 -4.27 7.70 -8.45
N GLU A 49 -4.73 7.59 -7.20
CA GLU A 49 -5.44 8.67 -6.51
C GLU A 49 -4.49 9.70 -5.89
N GLY A 50 -3.20 9.49 -6.00
CA GLY A 50 -2.21 10.45 -5.50
C GLY A 50 -1.94 10.37 -4.01
N HIS A 51 -2.41 9.31 -3.34
CA HIS A 51 -2.22 9.17 -1.89
C HIS A 51 -0.88 8.59 -1.52
N VAL A 52 -0.27 7.80 -2.40
CA VAL A 52 1.05 7.21 -2.16
C VAL A 52 1.93 7.39 -3.38
N THR A 53 3.24 7.37 -3.14
CA THR A 53 4.25 7.26 -4.19
C THR A 53 4.89 5.90 -4.04
N LEU A 54 5.06 5.20 -5.15
CA LEU A 54 5.68 3.89 -5.17
C LEU A 54 7.11 4.02 -5.65
N GLY A 55 8.03 3.37 -4.94
CA GLY A 55 9.43 3.34 -5.31
C GLY A 55 9.92 1.91 -5.37
N ASN A 56 11.06 1.74 -6.01
CA ASN A 56 11.71 0.44 -6.12
C ASN A 56 13.09 0.56 -5.51
N GLU A 57 13.32 -0.18 -4.42
CA GLU A 57 14.61 -0.23 -3.74
C GLU A 57 15.17 -1.62 -3.87
N ASP A 58 16.23 -1.77 -4.68
CA ASP A 58 16.81 -3.08 -4.97
C ASP A 58 15.74 -4.02 -5.54
N THR A 59 15.37 -5.05 -4.80
CA THR A 59 14.39 -6.03 -5.24
C THR A 59 13.03 -5.83 -4.57
N GLN A 60 12.86 -4.75 -3.81
CA GLN A 60 11.63 -4.52 -3.06
C GLN A 60 10.93 -3.25 -3.51
N TYR A 61 9.62 -3.31 -3.54
CA TYR A 61 8.80 -2.12 -3.73
C TYR A 61 8.50 -1.50 -2.37
N ARG A 62 8.52 -0.18 -2.33
CA ARG A 62 8.21 0.57 -1.13
C ARG A 62 7.13 1.60 -1.44
N ALA A 63 6.18 1.72 -0.54
CA ALA A 63 5.13 2.73 -0.63
C ALA A 63 5.39 3.81 0.40
N ARG A 64 5.08 5.05 0.03
CA ARG A 64 5.22 6.19 0.92
C ARG A 64 3.98 7.06 0.80
N LEU A 65 3.39 7.43 1.95
CA LEU A 65 2.27 8.37 1.95
C LEU A 65 2.74 9.72 1.45
N ASN A 66 1.95 10.32 0.57
CA ASN A 66 2.24 11.66 0.08
C ASN A 66 1.73 12.68 1.09
N ALA A 67 2.48 13.76 1.25
CA ALA A 67 2.03 14.89 2.04
C ALA A 67 0.92 15.62 1.29
N LEU A 68 -0.05 16.11 2.02
CA LEU A 68 -1.15 16.90 1.44
C LEU A 68 -0.77 18.36 1.32
#